data_2312e543505572d6b1d578e1f5640189
#
_entry.id   2312e543505572d6b1d578e1f5640189
#
_cell.length_a   1.000
_cell.length_b   1.000
_cell.length_c   1.000
_cell.angle_alpha   90.00
_cell.angle_beta   90.00
_cell.angle_gamma   90.00
#
_symmetry.space_group_name_H-M   'P 1'
#
loop_
_entity.id
_entity.type
_entity.pdbx_description
1 polymer ?
#
loop_
_entity_poly.entity_id
_entity_poly.type
_entity_poly.pdbx_seq_one_letter_code
_entity_poly.pdbx_strand_id
1 'polypeptide(L)'
;MKKYLVVIIAVLMALCLCACGKSEAVKAAEEKIAAIGEVTLDSEKRISAAEKAVEKLSDDELKQLDKAEELKKAREAYEELVLENKAAAVDSVIDQIGEVTLESAEKIAAARQEYDAAPENVKEKVKGLAVLESAENALIQLRAQGVEGLIDQIGEVTLESAEKINAAQQAFEQLTEKEKGKVKNASLLNQAEEKLAALQKQEKEAKRAEALKLLENMRLDEDKVRHLKFYYPKAWRFNSYGNWIADTRCFILPYIGMDDNGNIWMRVVYNFTDDDWVFFKKITVAADDERYYRSFKYFDIVRDNDGGQVWEYIDTDGASDVTMLWAIVNSKETIVRFEGDDYSHDFTVRESDKQAIKEALLVYEGLK
;
A
#
# COMPACT_ATOMS: atom_id res chain seq x y z
N MET A 1 54.49 7.44 -102.27
CA MET A 1 53.21 8.09 -101.78
C MET A 1 52.40 7.19 -100.77
N LYS A 2 52.61 5.85 -100.76
CA LYS A 2 51.83 5.00 -99.80
C LYS A 2 52.33 5.00 -98.33
N LYS A 3 53.56 5.42 -98.03
CA LYS A 3 54.14 5.38 -96.67
C LYS A 3 53.73 6.66 -95.83
N TYR A 4 53.41 7.77 -96.46
CA TYR A 4 52.99 8.96 -95.77
C TYR A 4 51.47 8.97 -95.42
N LEU A 5 50.67 8.18 -96.14
CA LEU A 5 49.24 8.05 -95.89
C LEU A 5 48.93 7.23 -94.65
N VAL A 6 49.77 6.24 -94.28
CA VAL A 6 49.60 5.46 -93.08
C VAL A 6 49.99 6.20 -91.80
N VAL A 7 51.03 7.06 -91.90
CA VAL A 7 51.44 7.91 -90.77
C VAL A 7 50.40 9.03 -90.47
N ILE A 8 49.71 9.55 -91.45
CA ILE A 8 48.68 10.58 -91.27
C ILE A 8 47.40 9.96 -90.66
N ILE A 9 47.06 8.74 -91.05
CA ILE A 9 45.92 8.03 -90.47
C ILE A 9 46.22 7.57 -89.02
N ALA A 10 47.47 7.18 -88.67
CA ALA A 10 47.85 6.85 -87.29
C ALA A 10 47.93 8.10 -86.36
N VAL A 11 48.33 9.27 -86.91
CA VAL A 11 48.34 10.55 -86.19
C VAL A 11 46.90 11.08 -86.00
N LEU A 12 46.02 10.90 -87.02
CA LEU A 12 44.61 11.26 -86.88
C LEU A 12 43.81 10.34 -85.97
N MET A 13 44.17 9.04 -85.76
CA MET A 13 43.60 8.20 -84.78
C MET A 13 44.12 8.48 -83.35
N ALA A 14 45.33 9.02 -83.20
CA ALA A 14 45.88 9.43 -81.91
C ALA A 14 45.34 10.78 -81.42
N LEU A 15 44.75 11.57 -82.29
CA LEU A 15 44.15 12.85 -81.99
C LEU A 15 42.63 12.77 -81.70
N CYS A 16 42.01 11.63 -81.91
CA CYS A 16 40.59 11.38 -81.50
C CYS A 16 40.42 10.89 -80.10
N LEU A 17 41.47 10.77 -79.28
CA LEU A 17 41.40 10.34 -77.91
C LEU A 17 41.50 11.45 -76.86
N CYS A 18 41.47 12.71 -77.29
CA CYS A 18 41.30 13.89 -76.44
C CYS A 18 39.98 14.63 -76.71
N ALA A 19 38.90 13.88 -76.92
CA ALA A 19 37.57 14.43 -76.64
C ALA A 19 37.36 14.41 -75.16
N CYS A 20 37.87 15.45 -74.50
CA CYS A 20 37.71 15.67 -73.07
C CYS A 20 36.25 16.03 -72.78
N GLY A 21 35.36 15.03 -72.91
CA GLY A 21 33.98 15.09 -72.45
C GLY A 21 33.83 14.06 -71.34
N LYS A 22 33.14 14.46 -70.29
CA LYS A 22 32.79 13.52 -69.20
C LYS A 22 32.17 12.26 -69.80
N SER A 23 32.49 11.08 -69.22
CA SER A 23 31.87 9.81 -69.58
C SER A 23 30.34 9.85 -69.36
N GLU A 24 29.60 9.04 -70.10
CA GLU A 24 28.15 8.97 -69.95
C GLU A 24 27.79 8.49 -68.49
N ALA A 25 28.65 7.70 -67.83
CA ALA A 25 28.48 7.32 -66.44
C ALA A 25 28.62 8.50 -65.48
N VAL A 26 29.62 9.39 -65.73
CA VAL A 26 29.80 10.62 -64.92
C VAL A 26 28.62 11.59 -65.14
N LYS A 27 28.17 11.80 -66.39
CA LYS A 27 27.00 12.64 -66.66
C LYS A 27 25.73 12.12 -65.97
N ALA A 28 25.47 10.81 -66.04
CA ALA A 28 24.33 10.18 -65.37
C ALA A 28 24.41 10.28 -63.82
N ALA A 29 25.60 10.23 -63.21
CA ALA A 29 25.79 10.46 -61.80
C ALA A 29 25.50 11.94 -61.42
N GLU A 30 26.03 12.89 -62.22
CA GLU A 30 25.79 14.32 -61.99
C GLU A 30 24.31 14.74 -62.18
N GLU A 31 23.60 14.10 -63.12
CA GLU A 31 22.15 14.30 -63.28
C GLU A 31 21.37 13.82 -62.03
N LYS A 32 21.74 12.66 -61.47
CA LYS A 32 21.13 12.16 -60.23
C LYS A 32 21.44 13.06 -59.03
N ILE A 33 22.67 13.60 -58.93
CA ILE A 33 23.03 14.51 -57.86
C ILE A 33 22.22 15.82 -58.03
N ALA A 34 22.09 16.35 -59.23
CA ALA A 34 21.27 17.53 -59.50
C ALA A 34 19.78 17.28 -59.20
N ALA A 35 19.29 16.06 -59.42
CA ALA A 35 17.92 15.67 -59.14
C ALA A 35 17.60 15.56 -57.62
N ILE A 36 18.60 15.61 -56.72
CA ILE A 36 18.37 15.67 -55.26
C ILE A 36 17.59 16.95 -54.94
N GLY A 37 17.98 18.09 -55.54
CA GLY A 37 17.35 19.38 -55.28
C GLY A 37 17.48 19.85 -53.84
N GLU A 38 16.46 20.51 -53.34
CA GLU A 38 16.37 20.83 -51.89
C GLU A 38 16.26 19.57 -51.04
N VAL A 39 17.10 19.50 -50.02
CA VAL A 39 17.15 18.32 -49.12
C VAL A 39 16.03 18.40 -48.08
N THR A 40 15.21 17.38 -48.08
CA THR A 40 14.10 17.17 -47.16
C THR A 40 14.16 15.77 -46.59
N LEU A 41 13.31 15.42 -45.59
CA LEU A 41 13.20 14.09 -45.03
C LEU A 41 12.86 13.00 -46.09
N ASP A 42 12.26 13.39 -47.22
CA ASP A 42 11.93 12.50 -48.34
C ASP A 42 13.11 12.28 -49.31
N SER A 43 14.26 12.97 -49.11
CA SER A 43 15.37 12.96 -50.05
C SER A 43 16.23 11.69 -50.02
N GLU A 44 16.06 10.80 -49.04
CA GLU A 44 16.86 9.58 -48.83
C GLU A 44 17.01 8.75 -50.14
N LYS A 45 15.89 8.50 -50.83
CA LYS A 45 15.89 7.67 -52.02
C LYS A 45 16.70 8.31 -53.16
N ARG A 46 16.64 9.65 -53.29
CA ARG A 46 17.36 10.42 -54.34
C ARG A 46 18.85 10.46 -54.02
N ILE A 47 19.21 10.72 -52.76
CA ILE A 47 20.60 10.72 -52.29
C ILE A 47 21.23 9.36 -52.48
N SER A 48 20.57 8.29 -51.96
CA SER A 48 21.03 6.92 -52.13
C SER A 48 21.17 6.46 -53.57
N ALA A 49 20.27 6.95 -54.48
CA ALA A 49 20.39 6.67 -55.90
C ALA A 49 21.56 7.41 -56.56
N ALA A 50 21.92 8.61 -56.11
CA ALA A 50 23.10 9.35 -56.55
C ALA A 50 24.38 8.70 -56.02
N GLU A 51 24.44 8.31 -54.74
CA GLU A 51 25.57 7.57 -54.13
C GLU A 51 25.87 6.28 -54.87
N LYS A 52 24.85 5.45 -55.16
CA LYS A 52 24.99 4.23 -55.93
C LYS A 52 25.45 4.46 -57.37
N ALA A 53 25.18 5.61 -57.93
CA ALA A 53 25.70 5.97 -59.29
C ALA A 53 27.16 6.36 -59.22
N VAL A 54 27.56 7.08 -58.18
CA VAL A 54 28.95 7.48 -57.92
C VAL A 54 29.82 6.27 -57.58
N GLU A 55 29.33 5.32 -56.75
CA GLU A 55 30.02 4.06 -56.41
C GLU A 55 30.39 3.20 -57.61
N LYS A 56 29.69 3.35 -58.72
CA LYS A 56 29.95 2.60 -59.96
C LYS A 56 31.01 3.23 -60.86
N LEU A 57 31.46 4.44 -60.55
CA LEU A 57 32.46 5.16 -61.31
C LEU A 57 33.86 4.56 -61.01
N SER A 58 34.69 4.49 -62.06
CA SER A 58 36.12 4.15 -61.93
C SER A 58 36.89 5.33 -61.30
N ASP A 59 38.11 5.08 -60.79
CA ASP A 59 38.98 6.09 -60.19
C ASP A 59 39.23 7.31 -61.13
N ASP A 60 39.33 7.06 -62.46
CA ASP A 60 39.51 8.14 -63.41
C ASP A 60 38.24 8.90 -63.74
N GLU A 61 37.08 8.29 -63.64
CA GLU A 61 35.76 8.92 -63.75
C GLU A 61 35.42 9.74 -62.51
N LEU A 62 35.79 9.27 -61.29
CA LEU A 62 35.64 10.02 -60.05
C LEU A 62 36.38 11.36 -60.07
N LYS A 63 37.57 11.41 -60.74
CA LYS A 63 38.32 12.69 -60.93
C LYS A 63 37.61 13.68 -61.81
N GLN A 64 36.64 13.23 -62.64
CA GLN A 64 35.84 14.06 -63.57
C GLN A 64 34.48 14.48 -62.94
N LEU A 65 34.17 14.01 -61.73
CA LEU A 65 32.90 14.27 -61.04
C LEU A 65 32.96 15.64 -60.33
N ASP A 66 32.42 16.70 -60.95
CA ASP A 66 32.44 18.04 -60.38
C ASP A 66 31.47 18.23 -59.19
N LYS A 67 30.43 17.37 -59.09
CA LYS A 67 29.36 17.46 -58.08
C LYS A 67 29.56 16.57 -56.85
N ALA A 68 30.75 16.01 -56.65
CA ALA A 68 31.02 15.14 -55.49
C ALA A 68 30.75 15.85 -54.16
N GLU A 69 31.15 17.11 -54.03
CA GLU A 69 30.94 17.93 -52.82
C GLU A 69 29.45 18.31 -52.60
N GLU A 70 28.69 18.48 -53.70
CA GLU A 70 27.22 18.68 -53.60
C GLU A 70 26.53 17.44 -53.01
N LEU A 71 26.92 16.23 -53.46
CA LEU A 71 26.36 14.97 -52.91
C LEU A 71 26.71 14.81 -51.45
N LYS A 72 27.97 15.06 -51.07
CA LYS A 72 28.41 15.00 -49.69
C LYS A 72 27.61 15.95 -48.81
N LYS A 73 27.47 17.20 -49.18
CA LYS A 73 26.64 18.18 -48.46
C LYS A 73 25.18 17.79 -48.38
N ALA A 74 24.64 17.20 -49.45
CA ALA A 74 23.27 16.69 -49.43
C ALA A 74 23.08 15.54 -48.44
N ARG A 75 24.03 14.62 -48.32
CA ARG A 75 24.01 13.56 -47.30
C ARG A 75 24.11 14.13 -45.90
N GLU A 76 25.07 15.02 -45.64
CA GLU A 76 25.26 15.67 -44.36
C GLU A 76 24.00 16.46 -43.92
N ALA A 77 23.40 17.22 -44.84
CA ALA A 77 22.17 17.97 -44.58
C ALA A 77 20.98 17.03 -44.31
N TYR A 78 20.89 15.92 -45.04
CA TYR A 78 19.84 14.92 -44.76
C TYR A 78 19.99 14.26 -43.38
N GLU A 79 21.21 13.84 -43.01
CA GLU A 79 21.50 13.26 -41.72
C GLU A 79 21.16 14.22 -40.57
N GLU A 80 21.51 15.52 -40.72
CA GLU A 80 21.17 16.55 -39.76
C GLU A 80 19.64 16.73 -39.63
N LEU A 81 18.90 16.79 -40.74
CA LEU A 81 17.43 16.85 -40.71
C LEU A 81 16.78 15.64 -40.07
N VAL A 82 17.34 14.44 -40.28
CA VAL A 82 16.85 13.23 -39.62
C VAL A 82 17.07 13.28 -38.10
N LEU A 83 18.22 13.77 -37.65
CA LEU A 83 18.51 13.96 -36.21
C LEU A 83 17.57 15.02 -35.61
N GLU A 84 17.39 16.17 -36.28
CA GLU A 84 16.47 17.23 -35.85
C GLU A 84 15.03 16.73 -35.76
N ASN A 85 14.59 15.94 -36.75
CA ASN A 85 13.23 15.40 -36.75
C ASN A 85 13.02 14.37 -35.57
N LYS A 86 14.02 13.56 -35.29
CA LYS A 86 13.97 12.64 -34.13
C LYS A 86 13.96 13.41 -32.83
N ALA A 87 14.78 14.44 -32.68
CA ALA A 87 14.80 15.29 -31.51
C ALA A 87 13.47 16.04 -31.32
N ALA A 88 12.88 16.56 -32.40
CA ALA A 88 11.57 17.19 -32.37
C ALA A 88 10.44 16.23 -31.93
N ALA A 89 10.55 14.94 -32.27
CA ALA A 89 9.62 13.93 -31.76
C ALA A 89 9.70 13.79 -30.22
N VAL A 90 10.92 13.76 -29.68
CA VAL A 90 11.14 13.77 -28.22
C VAL A 90 10.60 15.05 -27.58
N ASP A 91 10.94 16.20 -28.14
CA ASP A 91 10.43 17.52 -27.70
C ASP A 91 8.90 17.55 -27.68
N SER A 92 8.25 17.00 -28.70
CA SER A 92 6.78 16.90 -28.75
C SER A 92 6.17 16.08 -27.62
N VAL A 93 6.84 15.02 -27.15
CA VAL A 93 6.39 14.25 -25.99
C VAL A 93 6.59 15.06 -24.69
N ILE A 94 7.69 15.78 -24.57
CA ILE A 94 7.95 16.68 -23.44
C ILE A 94 6.90 17.78 -23.36
N ASP A 95 6.55 18.40 -24.48
CA ASP A 95 5.54 19.48 -24.54
C ASP A 95 4.15 19.02 -24.11
N GLN A 96 3.83 17.71 -24.27
CA GLN A 96 2.57 17.11 -23.79
C GLN A 96 2.44 17.03 -22.28
N ILE A 97 3.51 17.25 -21.50
CA ILE A 97 3.46 17.30 -20.04
C ILE A 97 2.51 18.43 -19.59
N GLY A 98 2.63 19.61 -20.19
CA GLY A 98 1.83 20.77 -19.85
C GLY A 98 2.05 21.27 -18.41
N GLU A 99 0.98 21.73 -17.76
CA GLU A 99 1.02 22.10 -16.34
C GLU A 99 1.21 20.84 -15.45
N VAL A 100 2.18 20.93 -14.54
CA VAL A 100 2.55 19.77 -13.68
C VAL A 100 1.60 19.66 -12.51
N THR A 101 0.91 18.53 -12.43
CA THR A 101 0.06 18.07 -11.32
C THR A 101 0.50 16.67 -10.88
N LEU A 102 -0.10 16.13 -9.82
CA LEU A 102 0.15 14.75 -9.41
C LEU A 102 -0.23 13.73 -10.50
N GLU A 103 -1.20 14.08 -11.34
CA GLU A 103 -1.64 13.25 -12.47
C GLU A 103 -0.66 13.27 -13.65
N SER A 104 0.27 14.23 -13.67
CA SER A 104 1.29 14.32 -14.75
C SER A 104 2.39 13.25 -14.63
N ALA A 105 2.39 12.43 -13.58
CA ALA A 105 3.44 11.45 -13.32
C ALA A 105 3.72 10.51 -14.50
N GLU A 106 2.66 9.97 -15.12
CA GLU A 106 2.78 9.06 -16.28
C GLU A 106 3.36 9.76 -17.50
N LYS A 107 2.92 11.00 -17.77
CA LYS A 107 3.42 11.79 -18.90
C LYS A 107 4.90 12.14 -18.73
N ILE A 108 5.29 12.55 -17.52
CA ILE A 108 6.69 12.85 -17.18
C ILE A 108 7.56 11.60 -17.32
N ALA A 109 7.10 10.46 -16.81
CA ALA A 109 7.80 9.18 -16.93
C ALA A 109 7.96 8.75 -18.41
N ALA A 110 6.89 8.89 -19.22
CA ALA A 110 6.93 8.60 -20.66
C ALA A 110 7.90 9.51 -21.40
N ALA A 111 7.90 10.81 -21.11
CA ALA A 111 8.83 11.77 -21.71
C ALA A 111 10.29 11.46 -21.32
N ARG A 112 10.54 11.08 -20.07
CA ARG A 112 11.88 10.64 -19.61
C ARG A 112 12.31 9.37 -20.33
N GLN A 113 11.45 8.38 -20.45
CA GLN A 113 11.73 7.13 -21.15
C GLN A 113 12.08 7.36 -22.61
N GLU A 114 11.32 8.23 -23.29
CA GLU A 114 11.56 8.58 -24.70
C GLU A 114 12.91 9.30 -24.87
N TYR A 115 13.22 10.27 -23.99
CA TYR A 115 14.50 10.95 -23.98
C TYR A 115 15.66 9.97 -23.72
N ASP A 116 15.54 9.09 -22.72
CA ASP A 116 16.61 8.15 -22.33
C ASP A 116 16.87 7.09 -23.40
N ALA A 117 15.83 6.69 -24.15
CA ALA A 117 15.92 5.74 -25.27
C ALA A 117 16.55 6.36 -26.53
N ALA A 118 16.57 7.68 -26.65
CA ALA A 118 17.14 8.37 -27.81
C ALA A 118 18.68 8.18 -27.87
N PRO A 119 19.27 7.99 -29.09
CA PRO A 119 20.71 7.99 -29.29
C PRO A 119 21.35 9.31 -28.84
N GLU A 120 22.62 9.30 -28.46
CA GLU A 120 23.31 10.46 -27.89
C GLU A 120 23.30 11.68 -28.85
N ASN A 121 23.55 11.44 -30.12
CA ASN A 121 23.51 12.48 -31.15
C ASN A 121 22.12 13.11 -31.36
N VAL A 122 21.04 12.40 -31.01
CA VAL A 122 19.67 12.94 -30.97
C VAL A 122 19.44 13.74 -29.70
N LYS A 123 19.90 13.23 -28.54
CA LYS A 123 19.80 13.91 -27.25
C LYS A 123 20.42 15.30 -27.25
N GLU A 124 21.57 15.45 -27.94
CA GLU A 124 22.25 16.74 -28.12
C GLU A 124 21.39 17.80 -28.86
N LYS A 125 20.40 17.33 -29.63
CA LYS A 125 19.48 18.20 -30.42
C LYS A 125 18.16 18.47 -29.69
N VAL A 126 17.82 17.70 -28.64
CA VAL A 126 16.60 17.90 -27.85
C VAL A 126 16.67 19.20 -27.07
N LYS A 127 15.69 20.08 -27.27
CA LYS A 127 15.59 21.42 -26.68
C LYS A 127 14.80 21.40 -25.35
N GLY A 128 13.91 20.44 -25.19
CA GLY A 128 12.98 20.34 -24.08
C GLY A 128 13.56 19.74 -22.79
N LEU A 129 14.85 19.31 -22.76
CA LEU A 129 15.43 18.64 -21.59
C LEU A 129 15.27 19.45 -20.29
N ALA A 130 15.52 20.75 -20.31
CA ALA A 130 15.36 21.61 -19.13
C ALA A 130 13.90 21.69 -18.65
N VAL A 131 12.94 21.62 -19.58
CA VAL A 131 11.50 21.58 -19.26
C VAL A 131 11.16 20.25 -18.57
N LEU A 132 11.66 19.13 -19.10
CA LEU A 132 11.48 17.80 -18.52
C LEU A 132 12.04 17.71 -17.10
N GLU A 133 13.27 18.17 -16.89
CA GLU A 133 13.92 18.20 -15.56
C GLU A 133 13.17 19.12 -14.58
N SER A 134 12.65 20.23 -15.06
CA SER A 134 11.82 21.13 -14.26
C SER A 134 10.51 20.46 -13.85
N ALA A 135 9.86 19.75 -14.79
CA ALA A 135 8.63 19.02 -14.54
C ALA A 135 8.83 17.87 -13.51
N GLU A 136 9.91 17.13 -13.63
CA GLU A 136 10.29 16.10 -12.63
C GLU A 136 10.48 16.67 -11.23
N ASN A 137 11.20 17.79 -11.15
CA ASN A 137 11.42 18.46 -9.86
C ASN A 137 10.11 19.03 -9.29
N ALA A 138 9.24 19.57 -10.12
CA ALA A 138 7.92 20.06 -9.69
C ALA A 138 7.04 18.92 -9.15
N LEU A 139 7.01 17.77 -9.81
CA LEU A 139 6.28 16.59 -9.36
C LEU A 139 6.81 16.09 -7.99
N ILE A 140 8.14 16.05 -7.84
CA ILE A 140 8.77 15.70 -6.56
C ILE A 140 8.32 16.65 -5.44
N GLN A 141 8.27 17.95 -5.70
CA GLN A 141 7.80 18.94 -4.72
C GLN A 141 6.32 18.76 -4.38
N LEU A 142 5.46 18.51 -5.38
CA LEU A 142 4.03 18.29 -5.16
C LEU A 142 3.75 17.07 -4.31
N ARG A 143 4.46 15.96 -4.53
CA ARG A 143 4.34 14.75 -3.72
C ARG A 143 4.82 14.97 -2.29
N ALA A 144 5.96 15.64 -2.12
CA ALA A 144 6.45 16.00 -0.79
C ALA A 144 5.46 16.91 -0.04
N GLN A 145 4.91 17.93 -0.70
CA GLN A 145 3.88 18.83 -0.13
C GLN A 145 2.60 18.08 0.25
N GLY A 146 2.18 17.08 -0.54
CA GLY A 146 1.06 16.21 -0.17
C GLY A 146 1.27 15.52 1.16
N VAL A 147 2.47 14.99 1.40
CA VAL A 147 2.83 14.36 2.68
C VAL A 147 2.98 15.39 3.79
N GLU A 148 3.60 16.56 3.52
CA GLU A 148 3.65 17.67 4.48
C GLU A 148 2.25 18.04 5.00
N GLY A 149 1.27 18.12 4.09
CA GLY A 149 -0.13 18.40 4.44
C GLY A 149 -0.78 17.33 5.33
N LEU A 150 -0.47 16.06 5.14
CA LEU A 150 -0.94 14.98 6.01
C LEU A 150 -0.31 15.07 7.41
N ILE A 151 0.99 15.37 7.48
CA ILE A 151 1.70 15.56 8.75
C ILE A 151 1.12 16.76 9.52
N ASP A 152 0.86 17.88 8.86
CA ASP A 152 0.28 19.07 9.49
C ASP A 152 -1.15 18.81 10.02
N GLN A 153 -1.92 17.92 9.38
CA GLN A 153 -3.25 17.50 9.83
C GLN A 153 -3.26 16.64 11.09
N ILE A 154 -2.12 16.10 11.53
CA ILE A 154 -2.02 15.35 12.79
C ILE A 154 -2.39 16.28 13.95
N GLY A 155 -1.88 17.51 13.96
CA GLY A 155 -2.12 18.50 15.00
C GLY A 155 -1.57 18.06 16.36
N GLU A 156 -2.36 18.31 17.42
CA GLU A 156 -2.01 17.83 18.75
C GLU A 156 -2.18 16.30 18.83
N VAL A 157 -1.10 15.61 19.24
CA VAL A 157 -1.10 14.15 19.32
C VAL A 157 -1.84 13.67 20.58
N THR A 158 -2.90 12.89 20.34
CA THR A 158 -3.70 12.16 21.33
C THR A 158 -3.77 10.68 20.92
N LEU A 159 -4.41 9.83 21.73
CA LEU A 159 -4.66 8.43 21.37
C LEU A 159 -5.50 8.27 20.09
N GLU A 160 -6.36 9.24 19.80
CA GLU A 160 -7.22 9.27 18.61
C GLU A 160 -6.44 9.65 17.33
N SER A 161 -5.21 10.15 17.48
CA SER A 161 -4.37 10.55 16.33
C SER A 161 -3.78 9.38 15.56
N ALA A 162 -3.95 8.15 16.03
CA ALA A 162 -3.32 6.94 15.45
C ALA A 162 -3.61 6.77 13.95
N GLU A 163 -4.84 6.98 13.50
CA GLU A 163 -5.21 6.85 12.08
C GLU A 163 -4.52 7.91 11.21
N LYS A 164 -4.46 9.18 11.67
CA LYS A 164 -3.80 10.26 10.94
C LYS A 164 -2.30 10.06 10.85
N ILE A 165 -1.66 9.63 11.94
CA ILE A 165 -0.23 9.34 11.98
C ILE A 165 0.09 8.18 11.04
N ASN A 166 -0.70 7.09 11.07
CA ASN A 166 -0.52 5.95 10.17
C ASN A 166 -0.70 6.35 8.70
N ALA A 167 -1.70 7.17 8.37
CA ALA A 167 -1.91 7.66 7.01
C ALA A 167 -0.72 8.51 6.52
N ALA A 168 -0.20 9.42 7.36
CA ALA A 168 0.97 10.23 7.04
C ALA A 168 2.23 9.37 6.86
N GLN A 169 2.43 8.37 7.72
CA GLN A 169 3.54 7.43 7.64
C GLN A 169 3.50 6.60 6.35
N GLN A 170 2.36 6.01 6.02
CA GLN A 170 2.19 5.26 4.78
C GLN A 170 2.46 6.10 3.54
N ALA A 171 1.97 7.35 3.52
CA ALA A 171 2.23 8.28 2.44
C ALA A 171 3.72 8.65 2.35
N PHE A 172 4.39 8.86 3.48
CA PHE A 172 5.84 9.14 3.54
C PHE A 172 6.67 7.95 3.05
N GLU A 173 6.31 6.73 3.44
CA GLU A 173 7.01 5.51 3.01
C GLU A 173 6.90 5.25 1.50
N GLN A 174 5.82 5.66 0.86
CA GLN A 174 5.63 5.55 -0.58
C GLN A 174 6.49 6.50 -1.41
N LEU A 175 7.07 7.51 -0.78
CA LEU A 175 7.98 8.45 -1.44
C LEU A 175 9.33 7.80 -1.74
N THR A 176 9.91 8.18 -2.88
CA THR A 176 11.32 7.88 -3.18
C THR A 176 12.24 8.65 -2.23
N GLU A 177 13.48 8.21 -2.07
CA GLU A 177 14.47 8.90 -1.21
C GLU A 177 14.69 10.37 -1.59
N LYS A 178 14.59 10.68 -2.90
CA LYS A 178 14.69 12.06 -3.40
C LYS A 178 13.49 12.91 -2.97
N GLU A 179 12.28 12.33 -2.98
CA GLU A 179 11.05 12.97 -2.53
C GLU A 179 11.03 13.12 -1.00
N LYS A 180 11.40 12.08 -0.24
CA LYS A 180 11.53 12.13 1.23
C LYS A 180 12.46 13.26 1.68
N GLY A 181 13.57 13.46 0.98
CA GLY A 181 14.48 14.57 1.23
C GLY A 181 13.91 15.98 1.00
N LYS A 182 12.70 16.07 0.42
CA LYS A 182 12.00 17.35 0.20
C LYS A 182 10.88 17.61 1.23
N VAL A 183 10.51 16.62 2.05
CA VAL A 183 9.51 16.78 3.11
C VAL A 183 10.13 17.53 4.29
N LYS A 184 9.70 18.78 4.51
CA LYS A 184 10.32 19.71 5.47
C LYS A 184 9.97 19.39 6.93
N ASN A 185 8.76 18.86 7.15
CA ASN A 185 8.23 18.54 8.47
C ASN A 185 8.28 17.05 8.83
N ALA A 186 9.12 16.25 8.15
CA ALA A 186 9.29 14.82 8.41
C ALA A 186 9.66 14.51 9.89
N SER A 187 10.42 15.40 10.54
CA SER A 187 10.75 15.24 11.96
C SER A 187 9.53 15.31 12.88
N LEU A 188 8.46 16.03 12.48
CA LEU A 188 7.22 16.09 13.26
C LEU A 188 6.47 14.77 13.21
N LEU A 189 6.55 14.03 12.10
CA LEU A 189 5.96 12.70 12.00
C LEU A 189 6.61 11.74 13.00
N ASN A 190 7.95 11.69 13.05
CA ASN A 190 8.67 10.86 14.02
C ASN A 190 8.31 11.24 15.48
N GLN A 191 8.23 12.53 15.77
CA GLN A 191 7.83 13.00 17.10
C GLN A 191 6.38 12.62 17.44
N ALA A 192 5.49 12.65 16.44
CA ALA A 192 4.09 12.24 16.63
C ALA A 192 3.99 10.73 16.91
N GLU A 193 4.76 9.90 16.21
CA GLU A 193 4.84 8.46 16.45
C GLU A 193 5.36 8.15 17.86
N GLU A 194 6.46 8.79 18.26
CA GLU A 194 7.03 8.61 19.59
C GLU A 194 6.05 9.04 20.70
N LYS A 195 5.38 10.18 20.51
CA LYS A 195 4.40 10.68 21.48
C LYS A 195 3.17 9.76 21.56
N LEU A 196 2.67 9.26 20.43
CA LEU A 196 1.56 8.31 20.40
C LEU A 196 1.94 7.00 21.13
N ALA A 197 3.12 6.45 20.85
CA ALA A 197 3.63 5.26 21.52
C ALA A 197 3.77 5.47 23.05
N ALA A 198 4.23 6.65 23.47
CA ALA A 198 4.32 7.00 24.90
C ALA A 198 2.92 7.08 25.56
N LEU A 199 1.94 7.69 24.88
CA LEU A 199 0.55 7.77 25.37
C LEU A 199 -0.11 6.39 25.46
N GLN A 200 0.08 5.54 24.46
CA GLN A 200 -0.43 4.15 24.46
C GLN A 200 0.19 3.32 25.60
N LYS A 201 1.49 3.49 25.83
CA LYS A 201 2.19 2.84 26.93
C LYS A 201 1.64 3.31 28.28
N GLN A 202 1.47 4.61 28.45
CA GLN A 202 0.91 5.21 29.67
C GLN A 202 -0.53 4.71 29.93
N GLU A 203 -1.37 4.65 28.90
CA GLU A 203 -2.73 4.12 29.00
C GLU A 203 -2.71 2.65 29.40
N LYS A 204 -1.86 1.83 28.80
CA LYS A 204 -1.70 0.42 29.14
C LYS A 204 -1.24 0.24 30.59
N GLU A 205 -0.28 1.04 31.06
CA GLU A 205 0.20 1.00 32.44
C GLU A 205 -0.89 1.43 33.43
N ALA A 206 -1.68 2.46 33.08
CA ALA A 206 -2.80 2.92 33.90
C ALA A 206 -3.90 1.83 34.02
N LYS A 207 -4.30 1.22 32.89
CA LYS A 207 -5.24 0.09 32.87
C LYS A 207 -4.75 -1.10 33.70
N ARG A 208 -3.45 -1.41 33.59
CA ARG A 208 -2.84 -2.48 34.39
C ARG A 208 -2.84 -2.16 35.88
N ALA A 209 -2.53 -0.93 36.26
CA ALA A 209 -2.55 -0.50 37.66
C ALA A 209 -3.97 -0.54 38.26
N GLU A 210 -4.97 -0.10 37.51
CA GLU A 210 -6.38 -0.21 37.90
C GLU A 210 -6.81 -1.67 38.05
N ALA A 211 -6.47 -2.54 37.10
CA ALA A 211 -6.78 -3.95 37.12
C ALA A 211 -6.18 -4.65 38.36
N LEU A 212 -4.91 -4.37 38.71
CA LEU A 212 -4.29 -4.92 39.93
C LEU A 212 -4.99 -4.45 41.18
N LYS A 213 -5.39 -3.17 41.26
CA LYS A 213 -6.17 -2.64 42.39
C LYS A 213 -7.55 -3.29 42.53
N LEU A 214 -8.22 -3.58 41.42
CA LEU A 214 -9.48 -4.31 41.41
C LEU A 214 -9.29 -5.76 41.88
N LEU A 215 -8.22 -6.42 41.39
CA LEU A 215 -7.90 -7.78 41.71
C LEU A 215 -7.67 -7.95 43.24
N GLU A 216 -6.99 -6.99 43.90
CA GLU A 216 -6.77 -7.01 45.37
C GLU A 216 -8.08 -6.95 46.15
N ASN A 217 -9.15 -6.40 45.57
CA ASN A 217 -10.47 -6.35 46.24
C ASN A 217 -11.35 -7.58 45.99
N MET A 218 -10.93 -8.48 45.10
CA MET A 218 -11.64 -9.74 44.85
C MET A 218 -11.33 -10.80 45.90
N ARG A 219 -12.22 -11.75 46.06
CA ARG A 219 -11.94 -12.91 46.88
C ARG A 219 -10.98 -13.83 46.14
N LEU A 220 -9.85 -14.15 46.80
CA LEU A 220 -8.89 -15.13 46.32
C LEU A 220 -9.23 -16.52 46.83
N ASP A 221 -9.24 -17.49 45.91
CA ASP A 221 -9.21 -18.92 46.19
C ASP A 221 -7.99 -19.54 45.52
N GLU A 222 -7.21 -20.37 46.23
CA GLU A 222 -5.96 -20.95 45.74
C GLU A 222 -6.03 -22.46 45.63
N ASP A 223 -5.83 -22.99 44.45
CA ASP A 223 -5.50 -24.40 44.24
C ASP A 223 -3.98 -24.60 44.33
N LYS A 224 -3.50 -24.90 45.52
CA LYS A 224 -2.07 -25.07 45.77
C LYS A 224 -1.46 -26.30 45.09
N VAL A 225 -2.30 -27.28 44.67
CA VAL A 225 -1.84 -28.49 44.01
C VAL A 225 -1.56 -28.22 42.54
N ARG A 226 -2.39 -27.39 41.91
CA ARG A 226 -2.28 -27.04 40.50
C ARG A 226 -1.56 -25.72 40.27
N HIS A 227 -1.19 -25.02 41.33
CA HIS A 227 -0.58 -23.69 41.29
C HIS A 227 -1.45 -22.67 40.55
N LEU A 228 -2.76 -22.66 40.84
CA LEU A 228 -3.74 -21.80 40.26
C LEU A 228 -4.37 -20.90 41.31
N LYS A 229 -4.64 -19.66 40.92
CA LYS A 229 -5.37 -18.68 41.72
C LYS A 229 -6.65 -18.28 40.99
N PHE A 230 -7.72 -18.20 41.74
CA PHE A 230 -9.02 -17.79 41.23
C PHE A 230 -9.51 -16.58 42.01
N TYR A 231 -9.87 -15.54 41.29
CA TYR A 231 -10.31 -14.27 41.86
C TYR A 231 -11.76 -14.02 41.51
N TYR A 232 -12.60 -13.91 42.54
CA TYR A 232 -14.04 -13.77 42.41
C TYR A 232 -14.49 -12.36 42.81
N PRO A 233 -15.23 -11.62 41.97
CA PRO A 233 -15.88 -10.37 42.35
C PRO A 233 -16.84 -10.53 43.54
N LYS A 234 -17.14 -9.43 44.23
CA LYS A 234 -17.94 -9.44 45.48
C LYS A 234 -19.38 -9.94 45.30
N ALA A 235 -19.94 -9.95 44.09
CA ALA A 235 -21.29 -10.50 43.85
C ALA A 235 -21.37 -12.03 44.03
N TRP A 236 -20.24 -12.74 44.00
CA TRP A 236 -20.17 -14.16 44.26
C TRP A 236 -20.45 -14.47 45.72
N ARG A 237 -21.23 -15.51 45.96
CA ARG A 237 -21.52 -16.01 47.29
C ARG A 237 -20.83 -17.35 47.53
N PHE A 238 -20.42 -17.59 48.77
CA PHE A 238 -19.69 -18.78 49.17
C PHE A 238 -20.30 -19.34 50.46
N ASN A 239 -20.34 -20.65 50.55
CA ASN A 239 -20.75 -21.34 51.76
C ASN A 239 -19.61 -21.35 52.81
N SER A 240 -19.89 -21.90 53.96
CA SER A 240 -18.92 -22.04 55.07
C SER A 240 -17.70 -22.92 54.76
N TYR A 241 -17.77 -23.74 53.71
CA TYR A 241 -16.70 -24.60 53.24
C TYR A 241 -15.85 -23.95 52.16
N GLY A 242 -16.19 -22.73 51.75
CA GLY A 242 -15.45 -22.01 50.74
C GLY A 242 -15.90 -22.26 49.30
N ASN A 243 -16.92 -23.08 49.08
CA ASN A 243 -17.49 -23.29 47.73
C ASN A 243 -18.48 -22.19 47.39
N TRP A 244 -18.50 -21.76 46.13
CA TRP A 244 -19.53 -20.82 45.66
C TRP A 244 -20.90 -21.53 45.62
N ILE A 245 -21.97 -20.75 45.73
CA ILE A 245 -23.33 -21.24 45.91
C ILE A 245 -24.17 -21.03 44.67
N ALA A 246 -24.72 -22.11 44.09
CA ALA A 246 -25.59 -22.12 42.94
C ALA A 246 -27.09 -21.97 43.30
N ASP A 247 -27.49 -22.42 44.48
CA ASP A 247 -28.88 -22.66 44.90
C ASP A 247 -29.66 -21.41 45.35
N THR A 248 -29.12 -20.22 45.21
CA THR A 248 -29.72 -19.02 45.79
C THR A 248 -30.37 -18.07 44.80
N ARG A 249 -30.01 -18.13 43.54
CA ARG A 249 -30.52 -17.23 42.48
C ARG A 249 -29.96 -17.51 41.08
N CYS A 250 -30.65 -17.07 40.05
CA CYS A 250 -30.10 -16.98 38.68
C CYS A 250 -29.01 -15.90 38.62
N PHE A 251 -27.94 -16.18 37.86
CA PHE A 251 -26.88 -15.19 37.59
C PHE A 251 -26.04 -15.55 36.34
N ILE A 252 -25.39 -14.55 35.78
CA ILE A 252 -24.23 -14.68 34.90
C ILE A 252 -23.08 -13.95 35.58
N LEU A 253 -22.06 -14.67 36.04
CA LEU A 253 -20.93 -14.07 36.75
C LEU A 253 -19.59 -14.59 36.23
N PRO A 254 -18.69 -13.71 35.80
CA PRO A 254 -17.31 -14.07 35.50
C PRO A 254 -16.44 -14.15 36.75
N TYR A 255 -15.33 -14.86 36.61
CA TYR A 255 -14.21 -14.84 37.54
C TYR A 255 -12.87 -14.98 36.78
N ILE A 256 -11.78 -14.61 37.44
CA ILE A 256 -10.45 -14.61 36.83
C ILE A 256 -9.62 -15.75 37.36
N GLY A 257 -9.05 -16.56 36.48
CA GLY A 257 -8.01 -17.52 36.78
C GLY A 257 -6.63 -16.96 36.49
N MET A 258 -5.61 -17.34 37.24
CA MET A 258 -4.21 -16.97 37.07
C MET A 258 -3.30 -18.14 37.44
N ASP A 259 -2.27 -18.40 36.65
CA ASP A 259 -1.21 -19.34 36.97
C ASP A 259 0.00 -18.66 37.66
N ASP A 260 0.99 -19.43 38.08
CA ASP A 260 2.20 -18.92 38.73
C ASP A 260 3.10 -18.09 37.78
N ASN A 261 2.91 -18.22 36.46
CA ASN A 261 3.61 -17.42 35.47
C ASN A 261 2.93 -16.05 35.21
N GLY A 262 1.77 -15.82 35.85
CA GLY A 262 0.97 -14.63 35.69
C GLY A 262 0.11 -14.63 34.42
N ASN A 263 -0.04 -15.77 33.72
CA ASN A 263 -1.01 -15.90 32.66
C ASN A 263 -2.41 -15.87 33.22
N ILE A 264 -3.28 -15.07 32.63
CA ILE A 264 -4.65 -14.93 33.09
C ILE A 264 -5.64 -15.47 32.09
N TRP A 265 -6.76 -15.92 32.58
CA TRP A 265 -7.95 -16.26 31.77
C TRP A 265 -9.21 -15.85 32.53
N MET A 266 -10.28 -15.68 31.82
CA MET A 266 -11.60 -15.40 32.36
C MET A 266 -12.49 -16.64 32.18
N ARG A 267 -13.23 -16.98 33.19
CA ARG A 267 -14.32 -17.96 33.12
C ARG A 267 -15.63 -17.30 33.44
N VAL A 268 -16.73 -17.87 32.94
CA VAL A 268 -18.08 -17.37 33.15
C VAL A 268 -18.96 -18.52 33.59
N VAL A 269 -19.69 -18.30 34.67
CA VAL A 269 -20.73 -19.22 35.15
C VAL A 269 -22.10 -18.67 34.78
N TYR A 270 -22.87 -19.50 34.10
CA TYR A 270 -24.28 -19.28 33.81
C TYR A 270 -25.07 -20.18 34.76
N ASN A 271 -25.81 -19.60 35.71
CA ASN A 271 -26.50 -20.31 36.76
C ASN A 271 -27.99 -20.00 36.72
N PHE A 272 -28.78 -21.06 36.59
CA PHE A 272 -30.21 -21.09 36.77
C PHE A 272 -30.56 -21.66 38.14
N THR A 273 -31.56 -21.13 38.83
CA THR A 273 -32.11 -21.64 40.07
C THR A 273 -33.57 -21.28 40.18
N ASP A 274 -34.44 -22.28 40.47
CA ASP A 274 -35.87 -22.11 40.70
C ASP A 274 -36.43 -23.29 41.50
N ASP A 275 -37.75 -23.41 41.62
CA ASP A 275 -38.47 -24.57 42.23
C ASP A 275 -38.74 -25.69 41.23
N ASP A 276 -38.56 -25.48 39.91
CA ASP A 276 -38.70 -26.49 38.84
C ASP A 276 -37.58 -26.40 37.81
N TRP A 277 -37.33 -27.48 37.07
CA TRP A 277 -36.26 -27.64 36.09
C TRP A 277 -36.60 -26.94 34.76
N VAL A 278 -35.62 -26.30 34.17
CA VAL A 278 -35.67 -25.83 32.77
C VAL A 278 -34.96 -26.81 31.83
N PHE A 279 -33.98 -27.55 32.30
CA PHE A 279 -33.08 -28.39 31.50
C PHE A 279 -32.46 -27.58 30.36
N PHE A 280 -31.94 -26.38 30.68
CA PHE A 280 -31.50 -25.46 29.66
C PHE A 280 -30.35 -26.03 28.83
N LYS A 281 -30.34 -25.67 27.57
CA LYS A 281 -29.30 -25.97 26.57
C LYS A 281 -28.80 -24.69 25.88
N LYS A 282 -29.56 -23.62 26.02
CA LYS A 282 -29.29 -22.35 25.42
C LYS A 282 -29.63 -21.23 26.38
N ILE A 283 -28.90 -20.13 26.27
CA ILE A 283 -29.29 -18.86 26.87
C ILE A 283 -29.42 -17.79 25.77
N THR A 284 -30.37 -16.89 25.98
CA THR A 284 -30.53 -15.66 25.22
C THR A 284 -30.35 -14.49 26.17
N VAL A 285 -29.40 -13.60 25.88
CA VAL A 285 -29.16 -12.36 26.63
C VAL A 285 -29.71 -11.20 25.82
N ALA A 286 -30.66 -10.48 26.38
CA ALA A 286 -31.24 -9.29 25.82
C ALA A 286 -30.73 -8.08 26.61
N ALA A 287 -29.74 -7.36 26.09
CA ALA A 287 -29.16 -6.14 26.65
C ALA A 287 -29.69 -4.94 25.85
N ASP A 288 -30.69 -4.25 26.40
CA ASP A 288 -31.49 -3.25 25.68
C ASP A 288 -31.96 -3.81 24.30
N ASP A 289 -31.50 -3.21 23.19
CA ASP A 289 -31.88 -3.64 21.84
C ASP A 289 -30.99 -4.76 21.28
N GLU A 290 -29.87 -5.10 21.94
CA GLU A 290 -28.92 -6.13 21.48
C GLU A 290 -29.31 -7.52 21.97
N ARG A 291 -28.99 -8.54 21.17
CA ARG A 291 -29.29 -9.94 21.47
C ARG A 291 -28.05 -10.81 21.27
N TYR A 292 -27.74 -11.62 22.30
CA TYR A 292 -26.62 -12.55 22.32
C TYR A 292 -27.13 -13.95 22.64
N TYR A 293 -26.48 -14.96 22.08
CA TYR A 293 -26.89 -16.36 22.19
C TYR A 293 -25.71 -17.24 22.57
N ARG A 294 -25.93 -18.16 23.52
CA ARG A 294 -24.99 -19.21 23.85
C ARG A 294 -25.71 -20.55 23.90
N SER A 295 -25.09 -21.58 23.29
CA SER A 295 -25.61 -22.95 23.33
C SER A 295 -24.60 -23.86 23.98
N PHE A 296 -25.08 -24.84 24.75
CA PHE A 296 -24.27 -25.75 25.53
C PHE A 296 -24.69 -27.19 25.27
N LYS A 297 -23.78 -28.13 25.47
CA LYS A 297 -24.11 -29.53 25.41
C LYS A 297 -24.82 -29.91 26.72
N TYR A 298 -25.88 -30.69 26.61
CA TYR A 298 -26.70 -31.11 27.75
C TYR A 298 -25.89 -31.67 28.89
N PHE A 299 -24.89 -32.52 28.62
CA PHE A 299 -24.06 -33.21 29.61
C PHE A 299 -22.96 -32.34 30.24
N ASP A 300 -22.69 -31.16 29.69
CA ASP A 300 -21.71 -30.21 30.25
C ASP A 300 -22.36 -29.34 31.35
N ILE A 301 -23.68 -29.38 31.49
CA ILE A 301 -24.43 -28.60 32.46
C ILE A 301 -24.60 -29.46 33.71
N VAL A 302 -24.10 -28.94 34.82
CA VAL A 302 -24.26 -29.56 36.16
C VAL A 302 -25.67 -29.28 36.64
N ARG A 303 -26.35 -30.33 37.20
CA ARG A 303 -27.70 -30.26 37.72
C ARG A 303 -27.75 -30.92 39.09
N ASP A 304 -28.37 -30.24 40.06
CA ASP A 304 -28.56 -30.78 41.38
C ASP A 304 -29.77 -30.14 42.03
N ASN A 305 -30.27 -30.70 43.13
CA ASN A 305 -31.39 -30.20 43.88
C ASN A 305 -31.27 -30.49 45.39
N ASP A 306 -31.80 -29.59 46.18
CA ASP A 306 -31.94 -29.75 47.62
C ASP A 306 -33.11 -28.89 48.15
N GLY A 307 -33.81 -29.40 49.18
CA GLY A 307 -34.78 -28.62 49.91
C GLY A 307 -35.95 -28.05 49.12
N GLY A 308 -36.26 -28.63 47.95
CA GLY A 308 -37.31 -28.12 47.05
C GLY A 308 -36.83 -27.08 46.06
N GLN A 309 -35.55 -26.79 45.99
CA GLN A 309 -34.91 -25.98 44.96
C GLN A 309 -34.10 -26.86 44.01
N VAL A 310 -34.07 -26.43 42.75
CA VAL A 310 -33.22 -27.02 41.70
C VAL A 310 -32.25 -25.97 41.19
N TRP A 311 -31.09 -26.41 40.71
CA TRP A 311 -30.18 -25.52 40.01
C TRP A 311 -29.47 -26.23 38.87
N GLU A 312 -29.23 -25.47 37.85
CA GLU A 312 -28.51 -25.91 36.67
C GLU A 312 -27.43 -24.85 36.35
N TYR A 313 -26.17 -25.27 36.20
CA TYR A 313 -25.13 -24.32 35.86
C TYR A 313 -24.12 -24.90 34.90
N ILE A 314 -23.45 -24.01 34.18
CA ILE A 314 -22.25 -24.32 33.41
C ILE A 314 -21.16 -23.29 33.69
N ASP A 315 -19.96 -23.80 33.96
CA ASP A 315 -18.74 -23.01 34.05
C ASP A 315 -17.91 -23.19 32.78
N THR A 316 -17.67 -22.14 32.05
CA THR A 316 -17.07 -22.18 30.70
C THR A 316 -16.04 -21.08 30.49
N ASP A 317 -15.23 -21.23 29.42
CA ASP A 317 -14.31 -20.17 28.99
C ASP A 317 -15.08 -18.90 28.62
N GLY A 318 -14.70 -17.80 29.25
CA GLY A 318 -15.33 -16.49 29.07
C GLY A 318 -14.70 -15.61 27.97
N ALA A 319 -13.60 -16.04 27.32
CA ALA A 319 -12.91 -15.22 26.34
C ALA A 319 -13.80 -14.82 25.14
N SER A 320 -14.69 -15.72 24.70
CA SER A 320 -15.66 -15.45 23.62
C SER A 320 -16.87 -14.61 24.05
N ASP A 321 -17.03 -14.37 25.35
CA ASP A 321 -18.21 -13.71 25.92
C ASP A 321 -17.97 -12.22 26.24
N VAL A 322 -16.75 -11.73 26.05
CA VAL A 322 -16.34 -10.35 26.39
C VAL A 322 -17.31 -9.30 25.83
N THR A 323 -17.65 -9.40 24.54
CA THR A 323 -18.58 -8.45 23.89
C THR A 323 -19.96 -8.47 24.53
N MET A 324 -20.52 -9.67 24.78
CA MET A 324 -21.80 -9.84 25.44
C MET A 324 -21.76 -9.31 26.89
N LEU A 325 -20.69 -9.59 27.61
CA LEU A 325 -20.53 -9.14 29.00
C LEU A 325 -20.42 -7.61 29.09
N TRP A 326 -19.72 -6.96 28.14
CA TRP A 326 -19.73 -5.49 28.03
C TRP A 326 -21.12 -4.93 27.67
N ALA A 327 -21.87 -5.60 26.80
CA ALA A 327 -23.24 -5.20 26.51
C ALA A 327 -24.13 -5.28 27.75
N ILE A 328 -24.01 -6.32 28.58
CA ILE A 328 -24.70 -6.42 29.89
C ILE A 328 -24.34 -5.23 30.79
N VAL A 329 -23.05 -4.92 30.92
CA VAL A 329 -22.55 -3.83 31.76
C VAL A 329 -23.10 -2.46 31.32
N ASN A 330 -23.15 -2.23 30.01
CA ASN A 330 -23.50 -0.93 29.44
C ASN A 330 -25.02 -0.73 29.22
N SER A 331 -25.82 -1.80 29.30
CA SER A 331 -27.26 -1.73 29.11
C SER A 331 -27.97 -1.05 30.30
N LYS A 332 -29.10 -0.44 30.03
CA LYS A 332 -30.05 0.02 31.08
C LYS A 332 -30.73 -1.17 31.74
N GLU A 333 -31.20 -2.12 30.93
CA GLU A 333 -31.83 -3.35 31.37
C GLU A 333 -31.24 -4.54 30.63
N THR A 334 -30.96 -5.61 31.37
CA THR A 334 -30.58 -6.89 30.75
C THR A 334 -31.52 -7.98 31.25
N ILE A 335 -32.19 -8.65 30.32
CA ILE A 335 -33.00 -9.86 30.59
C ILE A 335 -32.24 -11.06 30.03
N VAL A 336 -32.07 -12.08 30.86
CA VAL A 336 -31.48 -13.36 30.45
C VAL A 336 -32.56 -14.42 30.46
N ARG A 337 -32.68 -15.14 29.36
CA ARG A 337 -33.54 -16.31 29.23
C ARG A 337 -32.72 -17.59 29.19
N PHE A 338 -32.99 -18.49 30.14
CA PHE A 338 -32.57 -19.89 30.06
C PHE A 338 -33.60 -20.68 29.27
N GLU A 339 -33.17 -21.46 28.28
CA GLU A 339 -34.06 -22.16 27.33
C GLU A 339 -33.72 -23.64 27.26
N GLY A 340 -34.67 -24.48 27.68
CA GLY A 340 -34.69 -25.94 27.46
C GLY A 340 -35.49 -26.28 26.19
N ASP A 341 -35.90 -27.55 26.06
CA ASP A 341 -36.74 -28.00 24.95
C ASP A 341 -38.20 -27.57 25.13
N ASP A 342 -38.73 -27.69 26.37
CA ASP A 342 -40.13 -27.43 26.68
C ASP A 342 -40.34 -26.20 27.56
N TYR A 343 -39.33 -25.79 28.32
CA TYR A 343 -39.46 -24.75 29.33
C TYR A 343 -38.41 -23.65 29.12
N SER A 344 -38.74 -22.44 29.57
CA SER A 344 -37.82 -21.32 29.62
C SER A 344 -38.05 -20.48 30.90
N HIS A 345 -37.02 -19.84 31.40
CA HIS A 345 -37.06 -18.93 32.54
C HIS A 345 -36.29 -17.66 32.28
N ASP A 346 -36.92 -16.51 32.58
CA ASP A 346 -36.36 -15.19 32.43
C ASP A 346 -35.96 -14.60 33.80
N PHE A 347 -34.77 -13.96 33.82
CA PHE A 347 -34.41 -13.13 34.96
C PHE A 347 -33.75 -11.82 34.50
N THR A 348 -33.89 -10.78 35.34
CA THR A 348 -33.21 -9.51 35.11
C THR A 348 -31.88 -9.47 35.83
N VAL A 349 -30.80 -9.11 35.14
CA VAL A 349 -29.46 -8.97 35.70
C VAL A 349 -29.45 -7.77 36.67
N ARG A 350 -28.96 -7.99 37.90
CA ARG A 350 -28.90 -6.99 38.95
C ARG A 350 -27.75 -6.02 38.71
N GLU A 351 -27.87 -4.78 39.20
CA GLU A 351 -26.76 -3.81 39.10
C GLU A 351 -25.50 -4.26 39.83
N SER A 352 -25.63 -5.03 40.97
CA SER A 352 -24.47 -5.63 41.62
C SER A 352 -23.74 -6.64 40.76
N ASP A 353 -24.47 -7.35 39.89
CA ASP A 353 -23.89 -8.34 38.96
C ASP A 353 -23.24 -7.65 37.78
N LYS A 354 -23.87 -6.60 37.24
CA LYS A 354 -23.25 -5.74 36.23
C LYS A 354 -21.92 -5.14 36.69
N GLN A 355 -21.89 -4.66 37.96
CA GLN A 355 -20.67 -4.15 38.55
C GLN A 355 -19.60 -5.25 38.71
N ALA A 356 -19.97 -6.46 39.15
CA ALA A 356 -19.06 -7.58 39.25
C ALA A 356 -18.53 -8.04 37.89
N ILE A 357 -19.37 -8.03 36.85
CA ILE A 357 -18.97 -8.32 35.47
C ILE A 357 -17.97 -7.25 34.98
N LYS A 358 -18.24 -5.98 35.24
CA LYS A 358 -17.35 -4.87 34.89
C LYS A 358 -15.97 -5.02 35.55
N GLU A 359 -15.94 -5.30 36.86
CA GLU A 359 -14.68 -5.50 37.56
C GLU A 359 -13.85 -6.66 37.00
N ALA A 360 -14.48 -7.78 36.68
CA ALA A 360 -13.79 -8.93 36.08
C ALA A 360 -13.27 -8.61 34.66
N LEU A 361 -14.05 -7.92 33.86
CA LEU A 361 -13.65 -7.49 32.51
C LEU A 361 -12.45 -6.54 32.55
N LEU A 362 -12.49 -5.52 33.42
CA LEU A 362 -11.37 -4.58 33.57
C LEU A 362 -10.10 -5.28 34.05
N VAL A 363 -10.21 -6.26 34.95
CA VAL A 363 -9.06 -7.08 35.37
C VAL A 363 -8.54 -7.92 34.21
N TYR A 364 -9.44 -8.60 33.50
CA TYR A 364 -9.05 -9.45 32.38
C TYR A 364 -8.35 -8.66 31.26
N GLU A 365 -8.91 -7.52 30.83
CA GLU A 365 -8.36 -6.69 29.78
C GLU A 365 -7.09 -5.93 30.20
N GLY A 366 -7.03 -5.48 31.47
CA GLY A 366 -5.88 -4.72 31.97
C GLY A 366 -4.65 -5.56 32.30
N LEU A 367 -4.82 -6.88 32.53
CA LEU A 367 -3.72 -7.80 32.83
C LEU A 367 -3.34 -8.71 31.66
N LYS A 368 -4.19 -8.83 30.65
CA LYS A 368 -3.92 -9.57 29.40
C LYS A 368 -2.98 -8.77 28.49
#